data_a24e0ce05d92119ebfc843a1d191bf89
#
_entry.id   a24e0ce05d92119ebfc843a1d191bf89
#
_cell.length_a   1.000
_cell.length_b   1.000
_cell.length_c   1.000
_cell.angle_alpha   90.00
_cell.angle_beta   90.00
_cell.angle_gamma   90.00
#
_symmetry.space_group_name_H-M   'P 1'
#
loop_
_entity.id
_entity.type
_entity.pdbx_description
1 polymer ?
#
loop_
_entity_poly.entity_id
_entity_poly.type
_entity_poly.pdbx_seq_one_letter_code
_entity_poly.pdbx_strand_id
1 'polypeptide(L)'
;MTRTSEVVIGDEIRTPQLSRLVVSMSQEKQEADYTAEVDTLLPQLEKLTSSGLLQEALDLVIPLEKKARGASDVLSTARLLMTSVLMIRTTPDVAHTDLEKLCETVHSFSKKHGQSKFAIVRMIQLTMLFLQAPDTSNMRAPRSFYTIIGKDSLQTQDVAMEDTEAAENMAVDEESKKADSKPSENDELDREGKEDDRITALMRHARAIGDNSLNDAAKMKIMETLRDITAGKVFLEVERARVSRCMSDMLYSKGDVDKAADTLQDLAVETFGSLSWREKVEFILEQMRLNVERNDMARANMLSRKVNTKFFEDEEQQGLKLLYYELMIQIGVHDGRYLDVCKYYREVLNTPDIRSDEGKSKDVLRHVIIFLILSPFDNEQSDLVSRVESTESLDMVPEYKSLLKCFTTPELMRWPGIEALYGPMLRQLAVFSGSPEAEERWKQLHARVVEYNIQVVAKYYTQIHLERLAQLLDLPVNKAEEALADLVVKKTTHARIDRPAQIVNFQSPMTDAEVLNHWSNDMSKLLQTIEKVSHLVEKEWAIQRAGLVVKANE
;
A
#
# COMPACT_ATOMS: atom_id res chain seq x y z
N MET A 1 -32.87 22.50 22.14
CA MET A 1 -33.58 21.20 22.00
C MET A 1 -33.37 20.71 20.60
N THR A 2 -32.38 19.90 20.37
CA THR A 2 -32.25 18.96 19.22
C THR A 2 -31.24 17.89 19.66
N ARG A 3 -31.76 16.71 19.87
CA ARG A 3 -31.02 15.49 20.21
C ARG A 3 -30.27 15.01 18.98
N THR A 4 -28.95 14.94 19.06
CA THR A 4 -28.12 14.13 18.17
C THR A 4 -28.02 12.73 18.76
N SER A 5 -28.57 11.76 18.06
CA SER A 5 -28.47 10.34 18.36
C SER A 5 -27.06 9.85 17.97
N GLU A 6 -26.26 9.51 18.96
CA GLU A 6 -25.05 8.72 18.80
C GLU A 6 -25.44 7.29 18.36
N VAL A 7 -25.01 6.92 17.16
CA VAL A 7 -25.03 5.54 16.69
C VAL A 7 -23.74 4.90 17.17
N VAL A 8 -23.85 4.10 18.23
CA VAL A 8 -22.80 3.19 18.68
C VAL A 8 -22.72 2.04 17.67
N ILE A 9 -21.69 2.03 16.82
CA ILE A 9 -21.34 0.88 16.00
C ILE A 9 -20.41 0.01 16.83
N GLY A 10 -20.96 -1.10 17.34
CA GLY A 10 -20.19 -2.13 18.00
C GLY A 10 -19.36 -2.90 16.98
N ASP A 11 -18.04 -2.76 17.06
CA ASP A 11 -17.08 -3.56 16.32
C ASP A 11 -16.96 -4.96 16.93
N GLU A 12 -17.74 -5.91 16.42
CA GLU A 12 -17.33 -7.31 16.40
C GLU A 12 -16.80 -7.63 15.00
N ILE A 13 -15.49 -7.57 14.84
CA ILE A 13 -14.79 -8.10 13.67
C ILE A 13 -14.85 -9.63 13.77
N ARG A 14 -15.92 -10.20 13.25
CA ARG A 14 -16.00 -11.63 12.96
C ARG A 14 -15.19 -11.87 11.69
N THR A 15 -14.07 -12.59 11.83
CA THR A 15 -13.39 -13.22 10.70
C THR A 15 -14.43 -13.96 9.84
N PRO A 16 -14.61 -13.62 8.56
CA PRO A 16 -15.57 -14.34 7.74
C PRO A 16 -15.06 -15.76 7.54
N GLN A 17 -15.79 -16.71 8.05
CA GLN A 17 -15.62 -18.13 7.77
C GLN A 17 -15.72 -18.31 6.25
N LEU A 18 -14.59 -18.37 5.56
CA LEU A 18 -14.49 -18.68 4.13
C LEU A 18 -15.17 -20.02 3.77
N SER A 19 -15.20 -20.96 4.73
CA SER A 19 -15.94 -22.20 4.64
C SER A 19 -17.45 -22.00 4.45
N ARG A 20 -18.09 -21.03 5.10
CA ARG A 20 -19.53 -20.78 4.95
C ARG A 20 -19.94 -20.16 3.62
N LEU A 21 -19.06 -19.42 2.94
CA LEU A 21 -19.33 -18.88 1.61
C LEU A 21 -19.29 -19.96 0.53
N VAL A 22 -18.45 -21.00 0.70
CA VAL A 22 -18.37 -22.14 -0.21
C VAL A 22 -19.61 -23.04 -0.02
N VAL A 23 -20.08 -23.25 1.20
CA VAL A 23 -21.26 -24.05 1.52
C VAL A 23 -22.57 -23.39 1.04
N SER A 24 -22.69 -22.06 1.04
CA SER A 24 -23.90 -21.38 0.53
C SER A 24 -24.07 -21.43 -0.99
N MET A 25 -23.05 -21.87 -1.75
CA MET A 25 -23.10 -21.98 -3.22
C MET A 25 -23.50 -23.37 -3.74
N SER A 26 -23.64 -24.38 -2.86
CA SER A 26 -23.95 -25.77 -3.23
C SER A 26 -25.38 -26.20 -2.88
N GLN A 27 -26.38 -25.30 -2.98
CA GLN A 27 -27.79 -25.68 -2.77
C GLN A 27 -28.48 -26.29 -4.02
N GLU A 28 -27.76 -27.02 -4.85
CA GLU A 28 -28.40 -27.93 -5.77
C GLU A 28 -28.66 -29.23 -4.98
N LYS A 29 -29.91 -29.64 -4.85
CA LYS A 29 -30.29 -30.89 -4.16
C LYS A 29 -29.61 -32.06 -4.85
N GLN A 30 -28.74 -32.75 -4.14
CA GLN A 30 -28.12 -33.99 -4.61
C GLN A 30 -29.20 -35.06 -4.85
N GLU A 31 -29.28 -35.57 -6.08
CA GLU A 31 -30.28 -36.57 -6.45
C GLU A 31 -29.82 -37.98 -6.12
N ALA A 32 -28.53 -38.28 -6.27
CA ALA A 32 -27.91 -39.57 -6.00
C ALA A 32 -26.47 -39.42 -5.53
N ASP A 33 -25.99 -40.30 -4.66
CA ASP A 33 -24.63 -40.35 -4.15
C ASP A 33 -23.82 -41.42 -4.89
N TYR A 34 -22.72 -41.01 -5.54
CA TYR A 34 -21.79 -41.86 -6.27
C TYR A 34 -20.47 -42.11 -5.55
N THR A 35 -20.35 -41.71 -4.28
CA THR A 35 -19.11 -41.82 -3.50
C THR A 35 -18.60 -43.29 -3.45
N ALA A 36 -19.48 -44.27 -3.26
CA ALA A 36 -19.11 -45.69 -3.21
C ALA A 36 -18.58 -46.19 -4.56
N GLU A 37 -19.19 -45.79 -5.69
CA GLU A 37 -18.72 -46.16 -7.02
C GLU A 37 -17.35 -45.54 -7.33
N VAL A 38 -17.11 -44.30 -6.93
CA VAL A 38 -15.80 -43.61 -7.08
C VAL A 38 -14.75 -44.33 -6.24
N ASP A 39 -15.03 -44.69 -5.00
CA ASP A 39 -14.11 -45.42 -4.13
C ASP A 39 -13.71 -46.81 -4.66
N THR A 40 -14.59 -47.51 -5.36
CA THR A 40 -14.27 -48.79 -6.02
C THR A 40 -13.46 -48.61 -7.31
N LEU A 41 -13.61 -47.47 -7.97
CA LEU A 41 -12.96 -47.18 -9.22
C LEU A 41 -11.51 -46.65 -9.05
N LEU A 42 -11.23 -45.89 -7.99
CA LEU A 42 -9.92 -45.31 -7.71
C LEU A 42 -8.76 -46.33 -7.74
N PRO A 43 -8.82 -47.50 -7.04
CA PRO A 43 -7.72 -48.47 -7.06
C PRO A 43 -7.55 -49.16 -8.43
N GLN A 44 -8.59 -49.19 -9.26
CA GLN A 44 -8.49 -49.69 -10.63
C GLN A 44 -7.75 -48.66 -11.54
N LEU A 45 -8.06 -47.40 -11.33
CA LEU A 45 -7.39 -46.29 -12.06
C LEU A 45 -5.91 -46.23 -11.72
N GLU A 46 -5.51 -46.41 -10.46
CA GLU A 46 -4.10 -46.45 -10.06
C GLU A 46 -3.34 -47.61 -10.73
N LYS A 47 -3.95 -48.76 -10.90
CA LYS A 47 -3.36 -49.89 -11.62
C LYS A 47 -3.21 -49.63 -13.12
N LEU A 48 -4.21 -49.00 -13.74
CA LEU A 48 -4.17 -48.67 -15.17
C LEU A 48 -3.13 -47.54 -15.44
N THR A 49 -3.03 -46.55 -14.59
CA THR A 49 -2.02 -45.50 -14.70
C THR A 49 -0.60 -46.04 -14.53
N SER A 50 -0.38 -46.97 -13.57
CA SER A 50 0.92 -47.61 -13.38
C SER A 50 1.31 -48.53 -14.55
N SER A 51 0.35 -49.07 -15.32
CA SER A 51 0.58 -49.86 -16.53
C SER A 51 0.69 -49.00 -17.82
N GLY A 52 0.56 -47.68 -17.74
CA GLY A 52 0.70 -46.76 -18.90
C GLY A 52 -0.55 -46.65 -19.79
N LEU A 53 -1.68 -47.27 -19.42
CA LEU A 53 -2.94 -47.29 -20.19
C LEU A 53 -3.83 -46.07 -19.86
N LEU A 54 -3.30 -44.85 -20.11
CA LEU A 54 -4.00 -43.60 -19.76
C LEU A 54 -5.37 -43.44 -20.43
N GLN A 55 -5.46 -43.82 -21.73
CA GLN A 55 -6.70 -43.63 -22.49
C GLN A 55 -7.83 -44.49 -21.96
N GLU A 56 -7.54 -45.75 -21.62
CA GLU A 56 -8.53 -46.66 -21.01
C GLU A 56 -8.99 -46.18 -19.66
N ALA A 57 -8.07 -45.61 -18.84
CA ALA A 57 -8.39 -45.02 -17.58
C ALA A 57 -9.32 -43.80 -17.73
N LEU A 58 -9.07 -42.90 -18.69
CA LEU A 58 -9.93 -41.76 -18.99
C LEU A 58 -11.32 -42.21 -19.50
N ASP A 59 -11.38 -43.24 -20.32
CA ASP A 59 -12.62 -43.76 -20.88
C ASP A 59 -13.52 -44.40 -19.79
N LEU A 60 -12.96 -44.85 -18.67
CA LEU A 60 -13.71 -45.31 -17.49
C LEU A 60 -14.21 -44.13 -16.61
N VAL A 61 -13.45 -43.04 -16.52
CA VAL A 61 -13.81 -41.89 -15.70
C VAL A 61 -14.91 -41.04 -16.34
N ILE A 62 -14.87 -40.82 -17.67
CA ILE A 62 -15.78 -39.94 -18.38
C ILE A 62 -17.27 -40.32 -18.18
N PRO A 63 -17.69 -41.60 -18.31
CA PRO A 63 -19.11 -41.98 -18.09
C PRO A 63 -19.55 -41.81 -16.64
N LEU A 64 -18.69 -42.08 -15.66
CA LEU A 64 -19.01 -41.90 -14.26
C LEU A 64 -19.11 -40.41 -13.89
N GLU A 65 -18.21 -39.60 -14.39
CA GLU A 65 -18.27 -38.13 -14.25
C GLU A 65 -19.57 -37.56 -14.82
N LYS A 66 -20.01 -38.06 -15.97
CA LYS A 66 -21.29 -37.66 -16.58
C LYS A 66 -22.50 -38.02 -15.73
N LYS A 67 -22.48 -39.17 -15.08
CA LYS A 67 -23.56 -39.60 -14.15
C LYS A 67 -23.54 -38.77 -12.88
N ALA A 68 -22.39 -38.60 -12.23
CA ALA A 68 -22.26 -37.83 -11.00
C ALA A 68 -22.64 -36.35 -11.24
N ARG A 69 -22.23 -35.75 -12.34
CA ARG A 69 -22.60 -34.40 -12.75
C ARG A 69 -24.12 -34.27 -13.00
N GLY A 70 -24.74 -35.28 -13.68
CA GLY A 70 -26.19 -35.29 -13.93
C GLY A 70 -27.02 -35.45 -12.66
N ALA A 71 -26.48 -36.05 -11.62
CA ALA A 71 -27.11 -36.23 -10.30
C ALA A 71 -26.78 -35.09 -9.31
N SER A 72 -26.09 -34.06 -9.78
CA SER A 72 -25.63 -32.91 -8.95
C SER A 72 -24.79 -33.35 -7.73
N ASP A 73 -24.04 -34.46 -7.83
CA ASP A 73 -23.07 -34.88 -6.82
C ASP A 73 -21.77 -34.11 -6.98
N VAL A 74 -21.65 -33.05 -6.19
CA VAL A 74 -20.57 -32.07 -6.28
C VAL A 74 -19.22 -32.68 -5.88
N LEU A 75 -19.18 -33.44 -4.81
CA LEU A 75 -17.97 -34.00 -4.22
C LEU A 75 -17.37 -35.11 -5.06
N SER A 76 -18.19 -36.07 -5.49
CA SER A 76 -17.75 -37.13 -6.39
C SER A 76 -17.29 -36.60 -7.74
N THR A 77 -17.98 -35.57 -8.26
CA THR A 77 -17.55 -34.89 -9.50
C THR A 77 -16.18 -34.21 -9.31
N ALA A 78 -15.97 -33.51 -8.19
CA ALA A 78 -14.68 -32.87 -7.91
C ALA A 78 -13.55 -33.90 -7.80
N ARG A 79 -13.77 -34.99 -7.09
CA ARG A 79 -12.80 -36.08 -6.97
C ARG A 79 -12.45 -36.73 -8.32
N LEU A 80 -13.43 -36.96 -9.17
CA LEU A 80 -13.19 -37.51 -10.52
C LEU A 80 -12.40 -36.55 -11.44
N LEU A 81 -12.69 -35.26 -11.37
CA LEU A 81 -11.91 -34.26 -12.13
C LEU A 81 -10.47 -34.19 -11.62
N MET A 82 -10.27 -34.14 -10.31
CA MET A 82 -8.95 -34.09 -9.70
C MET A 82 -8.13 -35.36 -10.00
N THR A 83 -8.74 -36.53 -9.91
CA THR A 83 -8.06 -37.80 -10.25
C THR A 83 -7.70 -37.87 -11.73
N SER A 84 -8.54 -37.38 -12.63
CA SER A 84 -8.22 -37.32 -14.07
C SER A 84 -6.97 -36.50 -14.32
N VAL A 85 -6.87 -35.32 -13.71
CA VAL A 85 -5.72 -34.42 -13.83
C VAL A 85 -4.46 -35.06 -13.24
N LEU A 86 -4.56 -35.72 -12.06
CA LEU A 86 -3.45 -36.43 -11.44
C LEU A 86 -2.95 -37.61 -12.29
N MET A 87 -3.84 -38.40 -12.86
CA MET A 87 -3.49 -39.53 -13.72
C MET A 87 -2.66 -39.10 -14.93
N ILE A 88 -3.07 -38.01 -15.60
CA ILE A 88 -2.32 -37.49 -16.75
C ILE A 88 -0.91 -37.05 -16.33
N ARG A 89 -0.79 -36.54 -15.09
CA ARG A 89 0.49 -36.06 -14.57
C ARG A 89 1.43 -37.16 -14.07
N THR A 90 0.87 -38.30 -13.58
CA THR A 90 1.64 -39.40 -12.97
C THR A 90 2.08 -40.47 -13.95
N THR A 91 1.54 -40.50 -15.16
CA THR A 91 1.87 -41.53 -16.17
C THR A 91 3.30 -41.36 -16.65
N PRO A 92 4.19 -42.38 -16.51
CA PRO A 92 5.64 -42.24 -16.72
C PRO A 92 6.08 -42.07 -18.17
N ASP A 93 5.30 -42.53 -19.14
CA ASP A 93 5.71 -42.56 -20.59
C ASP A 93 5.53 -41.22 -21.33
N VAL A 94 5.04 -40.17 -20.70
CA VAL A 94 4.44 -39.06 -21.42
C VAL A 94 4.93 -37.70 -20.96
N ALA A 95 6.12 -37.62 -20.39
CA ALA A 95 6.65 -36.41 -19.74
C ALA A 95 6.72 -35.16 -20.64
N HIS A 96 6.61 -35.24 -21.95
CA HIS A 96 6.68 -34.08 -22.86
C HIS A 96 5.50 -33.88 -23.81
N THR A 97 4.78 -34.96 -24.20
CA THR A 97 3.65 -34.88 -25.14
C THR A 97 2.29 -34.73 -24.50
N ASP A 98 2.13 -35.10 -23.24
CA ASP A 98 0.82 -35.09 -22.58
C ASP A 98 0.46 -33.78 -21.85
N LEU A 99 1.36 -32.80 -21.90
CA LEU A 99 1.00 -31.46 -21.48
C LEU A 99 -0.15 -30.88 -22.30
N GLU A 100 -0.18 -31.20 -23.61
CA GLU A 100 -1.29 -30.80 -24.46
C GLU A 100 -2.58 -31.49 -24.03
N LYS A 101 -2.51 -32.81 -23.78
CA LYS A 101 -3.66 -33.54 -23.25
C LYS A 101 -4.12 -33.03 -21.87
N LEU A 102 -3.19 -32.65 -20.97
CA LEU A 102 -3.53 -32.02 -19.70
C LEU A 102 -4.31 -30.71 -19.94
N CYS A 103 -3.79 -29.84 -20.76
CA CYS A 103 -4.42 -28.57 -21.10
C CYS A 103 -5.79 -28.78 -21.78
N GLU A 104 -5.88 -29.71 -22.72
CA GLU A 104 -7.12 -30.04 -23.42
C GLU A 104 -8.17 -30.65 -22.47
N THR A 105 -7.78 -31.54 -21.57
CA THR A 105 -8.71 -32.15 -20.60
C THR A 105 -9.22 -31.14 -19.59
N VAL A 106 -8.36 -30.30 -19.01
CA VAL A 106 -8.77 -29.23 -18.09
C VAL A 106 -9.72 -28.26 -18.80
N HIS A 107 -9.39 -27.88 -20.03
CA HIS A 107 -10.23 -27.00 -20.82
C HIS A 107 -11.57 -27.65 -21.19
N SER A 108 -11.59 -28.94 -21.59
CA SER A 108 -12.82 -29.64 -21.93
C SER A 108 -13.74 -29.77 -20.71
N PHE A 109 -13.20 -30.15 -19.53
CA PHE A 109 -13.97 -30.26 -18.29
C PHE A 109 -14.54 -28.91 -17.84
N SER A 110 -13.81 -27.83 -18.01
CA SER A 110 -14.27 -26.47 -17.65
C SER A 110 -15.40 -25.94 -18.53
N LYS A 111 -15.55 -26.49 -19.76
CA LYS A 111 -16.59 -26.08 -20.73
C LYS A 111 -17.82 -26.96 -20.73
N LYS A 112 -17.83 -28.11 -20.03
CA LYS A 112 -19.00 -29.00 -19.97
C LYS A 112 -20.17 -28.28 -19.33
N HIS A 113 -21.34 -28.40 -19.95
CA HIS A 113 -22.57 -27.81 -19.41
C HIS A 113 -23.02 -28.54 -18.14
N GLY A 114 -23.50 -27.80 -17.14
CA GLY A 114 -23.93 -28.37 -15.86
C GLY A 114 -22.79 -28.78 -14.91
N GLN A 115 -21.55 -28.33 -15.17
CA GLN A 115 -20.42 -28.61 -14.31
C GLN A 115 -20.48 -27.80 -13.01
N SER A 116 -20.23 -28.47 -11.88
CA SER A 116 -20.22 -27.81 -10.57
C SER A 116 -19.10 -26.78 -10.48
N LYS A 117 -19.44 -25.59 -9.98
CA LYS A 117 -18.46 -24.50 -9.75
C LYS A 117 -17.34 -24.94 -8.81
N PHE A 118 -17.71 -25.64 -7.72
CA PHE A 118 -16.77 -26.18 -6.73
C PHE A 118 -15.77 -27.13 -7.38
N ALA A 119 -16.24 -28.08 -8.21
CA ALA A 119 -15.39 -29.06 -8.88
C ALA A 119 -14.37 -28.38 -9.82
N ILE A 120 -14.78 -27.32 -10.53
CA ILE A 120 -13.88 -26.53 -11.39
C ILE A 120 -12.83 -25.80 -10.56
N VAL A 121 -13.23 -25.14 -9.47
CA VAL A 121 -12.30 -24.45 -8.56
C VAL A 121 -11.24 -25.42 -8.05
N ARG A 122 -11.65 -26.57 -7.50
CA ARG A 122 -10.72 -27.58 -6.96
C ARG A 122 -9.79 -28.17 -8.03
N MET A 123 -10.30 -28.41 -9.22
CA MET A 123 -9.47 -28.86 -10.35
C MET A 123 -8.40 -27.83 -10.72
N ILE A 124 -8.75 -26.54 -10.79
CA ILE A 124 -7.80 -25.47 -11.10
C ILE A 124 -6.77 -25.33 -9.97
N GLN A 125 -7.19 -25.34 -8.72
CA GLN A 125 -6.30 -25.29 -7.56
C GLN A 125 -5.30 -26.44 -7.58
N LEU A 126 -5.75 -27.67 -7.88
CA LEU A 126 -4.86 -28.81 -8.03
C LEU A 126 -3.87 -28.64 -9.18
N THR A 127 -4.31 -28.12 -10.32
CA THR A 127 -3.42 -27.85 -11.47
C THR A 127 -2.38 -26.80 -11.13
N MET A 128 -2.72 -25.81 -10.31
CA MET A 128 -1.78 -24.80 -9.83
C MET A 128 -0.70 -25.38 -8.91
N LEU A 129 -1.00 -26.43 -8.13
CA LEU A 129 -0.01 -27.10 -7.29
C LEU A 129 1.12 -27.74 -8.11
N PHE A 130 0.89 -28.12 -9.35
CA PHE A 130 1.95 -28.62 -10.25
C PHE A 130 2.93 -27.55 -10.71
N LEU A 131 2.63 -26.28 -10.51
CA LEU A 131 3.52 -25.17 -10.84
C LEU A 131 4.46 -24.81 -9.67
N GLN A 132 4.23 -25.40 -8.49
CA GLN A 132 5.02 -25.13 -7.28
C GLN A 132 6.19 -26.12 -7.16
N ALA A 133 7.31 -25.66 -6.57
CA ALA A 133 8.37 -26.56 -6.17
C ALA A 133 7.87 -27.56 -5.13
N PRO A 134 8.28 -28.83 -5.18
CA PRO A 134 7.89 -29.84 -4.21
C PRO A 134 8.32 -29.39 -2.81
N ASP A 135 7.44 -29.50 -1.85
CA ASP A 135 7.68 -29.10 -0.45
C ASP A 135 8.81 -29.93 0.15
N THR A 136 10.04 -29.47 0.00
CA THR A 136 11.16 -29.91 0.85
C THR A 136 11.18 -28.96 2.05
N SER A 137 10.56 -29.41 3.13
CA SER A 137 10.50 -28.75 4.42
C SER A 137 11.86 -28.17 4.81
N ASN A 138 11.91 -26.87 5.11
CA ASN A 138 13.00 -26.08 5.73
C ASN A 138 13.85 -25.15 4.87
N MET A 139 13.52 -24.81 3.64
CA MET A 139 14.11 -23.64 3.04
C MET A 139 13.12 -22.47 3.06
N ARG A 140 13.53 -21.40 3.74
CA ARG A 140 12.88 -20.08 3.75
C ARG A 140 12.87 -19.57 2.32
N ALA A 141 11.88 -20.02 1.54
CA ALA A 141 11.69 -19.55 0.17
C ALA A 141 11.45 -18.04 0.16
N PRO A 142 11.97 -17.31 -0.82
CA PRO A 142 11.59 -15.93 -1.01
C PRO A 142 10.06 -15.87 -1.05
N ARG A 143 9.49 -14.84 -0.46
CA ARG A 143 8.04 -14.60 -0.26
C ARG A 143 7.27 -14.67 -1.59
N SER A 144 7.17 -15.87 -2.17
CA SER A 144 6.32 -16.10 -3.33
C SER A 144 4.91 -16.34 -2.81
N PHE A 145 3.94 -15.85 -3.54
CA PHE A 145 2.51 -15.98 -3.30
C PHE A 145 2.05 -17.44 -3.06
N TYR A 146 2.81 -18.42 -3.55
CA TYR A 146 2.62 -19.86 -3.34
C TYR A 146 2.75 -20.30 -1.89
N THR A 147 3.59 -19.65 -1.09
CA THR A 147 3.72 -19.96 0.34
C THR A 147 2.46 -19.61 1.12
N ILE A 148 1.66 -18.67 0.62
CA ILE A 148 0.40 -18.23 1.24
C ILE A 148 -0.69 -19.29 1.00
N ILE A 149 -0.79 -19.82 -0.22
CA ILE A 149 -1.74 -20.91 -0.53
C ILE A 149 -1.43 -22.16 0.31
N GLY A 150 -0.14 -22.44 0.54
CA GLY A 150 0.31 -23.55 1.35
C GLY A 150 0.05 -23.39 2.85
N LYS A 151 0.14 -22.17 3.37
CA LYS A 151 -0.07 -21.90 4.79
C LYS A 151 -1.54 -21.92 5.20
N ASP A 152 -2.43 -21.37 4.38
CA ASP A 152 -3.85 -21.32 4.71
C ASP A 152 -4.49 -22.72 4.75
N SER A 153 -3.98 -23.67 3.95
CA SER A 153 -4.42 -25.06 4.01
C SER A 153 -3.79 -25.86 5.17
N LEU A 154 -2.66 -25.39 5.74
CA LEU A 154 -1.99 -26.02 6.87
C LEU A 154 -2.44 -25.41 8.22
N GLN A 155 -2.73 -24.12 8.29
CA GLN A 155 -3.20 -23.50 9.52
C GLN A 155 -4.61 -23.94 9.92
N THR A 156 -5.46 -24.30 8.96
CA THR A 156 -6.76 -24.91 9.27
C THR A 156 -6.63 -26.33 9.83
N GLN A 157 -5.48 -27.00 9.67
CA GLN A 157 -5.25 -28.34 10.26
C GLN A 157 -4.61 -28.27 11.64
N ASP A 158 -3.73 -27.30 11.90
CA ASP A 158 -3.09 -27.16 13.21
C ASP A 158 -4.09 -26.64 14.28
N VAL A 159 -5.03 -25.79 13.88
CA VAL A 159 -6.11 -25.32 14.76
C VAL A 159 -7.16 -26.44 15.02
N ALA A 160 -7.40 -27.33 14.04
CA ALA A 160 -8.30 -28.47 14.23
C ALA A 160 -7.69 -29.59 15.07
N MET A 161 -6.34 -29.68 15.18
CA MET A 161 -5.69 -30.69 16.05
C MET A 161 -5.58 -30.22 17.51
N GLU A 162 -5.42 -28.94 17.77
CA GLU A 162 -5.42 -28.42 19.15
C GLU A 162 -6.82 -28.46 19.79
N ASP A 163 -7.88 -28.22 18.99
CA ASP A 163 -9.26 -28.30 19.48
C ASP A 163 -9.73 -29.76 19.72
N THR A 164 -9.12 -30.78 19.07
CA THR A 164 -9.47 -32.19 19.31
C THR A 164 -8.81 -32.74 20.56
N GLU A 165 -7.63 -32.28 20.97
CA GLU A 165 -7.03 -32.69 22.25
C GLU A 165 -7.73 -32.05 23.47
N ALA A 166 -8.36 -30.90 23.31
CA ALA A 166 -9.17 -30.27 24.36
C ALA A 166 -10.58 -30.90 24.46
N ALA A 167 -11.09 -31.52 23.41
CA ALA A 167 -12.41 -32.19 23.39
C ALA A 167 -12.39 -33.63 23.91
N GLU A 168 -11.26 -34.34 23.82
CA GLU A 168 -11.15 -35.71 24.37
C GLU A 168 -11.07 -35.74 25.90
N ASN A 169 -10.75 -34.66 26.58
CA ASN A 169 -10.70 -34.59 28.04
C ASN A 169 -12.04 -34.21 28.72
N MET A 170 -13.13 -33.99 27.94
CA MET A 170 -14.45 -33.68 28.49
C MET A 170 -15.56 -34.72 28.16
N ALA A 171 -15.22 -35.83 27.53
CA ALA A 171 -16.20 -36.88 27.16
C ALA A 171 -16.06 -38.17 27.99
N VAL A 172 -16.17 -38.03 29.32
CA VAL A 172 -16.50 -39.17 30.21
C VAL A 172 -17.62 -38.67 31.11
N ASP A 173 -18.84 -38.81 30.65
CA ASP A 173 -20.09 -39.05 31.37
C ASP A 173 -21.29 -38.58 30.52
N GLU A 174 -21.80 -39.48 29.69
CA GLU A 174 -23.22 -39.58 29.34
C GLU A 174 -23.48 -40.75 28.36
N GLU A 175 -23.40 -41.98 28.88
CA GLU A 175 -24.11 -43.10 28.29
C GLU A 175 -25.51 -43.17 28.92
N SER A 176 -26.52 -42.78 28.16
CA SER A 176 -27.84 -43.46 28.14
C SER A 176 -28.93 -42.57 27.56
N LYS A 177 -29.27 -42.80 26.28
CA LYS A 177 -30.65 -42.84 25.78
C LYS A 177 -30.68 -43.01 24.26
N LYS A 178 -30.84 -44.26 23.81
CA LYS A 178 -31.30 -44.58 22.45
C LYS A 178 -32.83 -44.46 22.40
N ALA A 179 -33.32 -43.61 21.49
CA ALA A 179 -34.62 -43.79 20.83
C ALA A 179 -34.71 -42.87 19.60
N ASP A 180 -34.94 -43.50 18.46
CA ASP A 180 -35.47 -43.04 17.18
C ASP A 180 -35.61 -41.51 16.97
N SER A 181 -34.72 -40.92 16.17
CA SER A 181 -34.92 -39.61 15.55
C SER A 181 -34.18 -39.55 14.22
N LYS A 182 -34.82 -38.92 13.23
CA LYS A 182 -34.32 -38.57 11.89
C LYS A 182 -32.85 -38.15 11.89
N PRO A 183 -32.08 -38.39 10.80
CA PRO A 183 -30.68 -37.99 10.75
C PRO A 183 -30.56 -36.51 11.09
N SER A 184 -29.79 -36.21 12.14
CA SER A 184 -29.60 -34.86 12.63
C SER A 184 -28.62 -34.08 11.73
N GLU A 185 -28.77 -32.79 11.67
CA GLU A 185 -27.85 -31.86 10.94
C GLU A 185 -26.37 -32.13 11.28
N ASN A 186 -26.06 -32.70 12.43
CA ASN A 186 -24.70 -33.07 12.83
C ASN A 186 -24.12 -34.25 12.05
N ASP A 187 -24.97 -35.24 11.63
CA ASP A 187 -24.51 -36.35 10.80
C ASP A 187 -24.18 -35.93 9.36
N GLU A 188 -24.76 -34.85 8.86
CA GLU A 188 -24.40 -34.25 7.57
C GLU A 188 -23.08 -33.49 7.65
N LEU A 189 -22.82 -32.77 8.76
CA LEU A 189 -21.55 -32.07 9.03
C LEU A 189 -20.37 -33.04 9.18
N ASP A 190 -20.58 -34.19 9.86
CA ASP A 190 -19.55 -35.23 10.01
C ASP A 190 -19.24 -35.98 8.70
N ARG A 191 -20.21 -36.07 7.79
CA ARG A 191 -19.99 -36.61 6.44
C ARG A 191 -19.22 -35.63 5.55
N GLU A 192 -19.57 -34.36 5.59
CA GLU A 192 -18.84 -33.32 4.86
C GLU A 192 -17.38 -33.24 5.33
N GLY A 193 -17.07 -33.35 6.61
CA GLY A 193 -15.72 -33.38 7.15
C GLY A 193 -14.86 -34.54 6.63
N LYS A 194 -15.41 -35.75 6.55
CA LYS A 194 -14.67 -36.92 6.03
C LYS A 194 -14.45 -36.90 4.53
N GLU A 195 -15.28 -36.22 3.76
CA GLU A 195 -15.12 -36.09 2.31
C GLU A 195 -14.16 -34.96 1.94
N ASP A 196 -14.06 -33.92 2.74
CA ASP A 196 -13.02 -32.89 2.62
C ASP A 196 -11.61 -33.47 2.85
N ASP A 197 -11.48 -34.48 3.74
CA ASP A 197 -10.23 -35.21 3.95
C ASP A 197 -9.73 -35.95 2.70
N ARG A 198 -10.63 -36.53 1.90
CA ARG A 198 -10.27 -37.24 0.65
C ARG A 198 -9.80 -36.27 -0.43
N ILE A 199 -10.45 -35.14 -0.58
CA ILE A 199 -10.02 -34.06 -1.50
C ILE A 199 -8.67 -33.49 -1.05
N THR A 200 -8.50 -33.30 0.24
CA THR A 200 -7.24 -32.84 0.84
C THR A 200 -6.11 -33.83 0.61
N ALA A 201 -6.39 -35.16 0.69
CA ALA A 201 -5.40 -36.21 0.37
C ALA A 201 -4.94 -36.14 -1.10
N LEU A 202 -5.86 -35.91 -2.05
CA LEU A 202 -5.51 -35.70 -3.46
C LEU A 202 -4.65 -34.44 -3.67
N MET A 203 -4.96 -33.36 -2.97
CA MET A 203 -4.14 -32.15 -3.02
C MET A 203 -2.75 -32.34 -2.42
N ARG A 204 -2.61 -33.09 -1.31
CA ARG A 204 -1.31 -33.47 -0.75
C ARG A 204 -0.48 -34.28 -1.75
N HIS A 205 -1.12 -35.25 -2.44
CA HIS A 205 -0.45 -36.04 -3.46
C HIS A 205 0.01 -35.16 -4.65
N ALA A 206 -0.82 -34.25 -5.12
CA ALA A 206 -0.46 -33.28 -6.15
C ALA A 206 0.72 -32.39 -5.74
N ARG A 207 0.76 -31.94 -4.49
CA ARG A 207 1.85 -31.16 -3.93
C ARG A 207 3.17 -31.96 -3.83
N ALA A 208 3.09 -33.25 -3.51
CA ALA A 208 4.27 -34.13 -3.48
C ALA A 208 4.88 -34.33 -4.88
N ILE A 209 4.08 -34.29 -5.93
CA ILE A 209 4.54 -34.35 -7.32
C ILE A 209 5.18 -33.02 -7.71
N GLY A 210 4.55 -31.90 -7.38
CA GLY A 210 5.02 -30.55 -7.64
C GLY A 210 5.42 -30.32 -9.10
N ASP A 211 6.46 -29.48 -9.30
CA ASP A 211 6.99 -29.09 -10.60
C ASP A 211 8.05 -30.06 -11.17
N ASN A 212 8.23 -31.22 -10.52
CA ASN A 212 9.18 -32.24 -10.95
C ASN A 212 8.99 -32.56 -12.45
N SER A 213 10.07 -32.49 -13.23
CA SER A 213 10.09 -32.74 -14.66
C SER A 213 9.35 -31.73 -15.58
N LEU A 214 8.87 -30.59 -15.07
CA LEU A 214 8.25 -29.55 -15.90
C LEU A 214 9.28 -28.49 -16.33
N ASN A 215 9.42 -28.31 -17.65
CA ASN A 215 10.22 -27.21 -18.20
C ASN A 215 9.45 -25.89 -18.08
N ASP A 216 10.17 -24.75 -18.03
CA ASP A 216 9.58 -23.42 -17.94
C ASP A 216 8.60 -23.10 -19.08
N ALA A 217 8.87 -23.63 -20.29
CA ALA A 217 7.95 -23.49 -21.43
C ALA A 217 6.63 -24.24 -21.20
N ALA A 218 6.71 -25.40 -20.55
CA ALA A 218 5.57 -26.20 -20.17
C ALA A 218 4.72 -25.50 -19.07
N LYS A 219 5.38 -24.94 -18.07
CA LYS A 219 4.71 -24.15 -17.01
C LYS A 219 3.98 -22.95 -17.62
N MET A 220 4.62 -22.21 -18.53
CA MET A 220 3.99 -21.08 -19.23
C MET A 220 2.73 -21.50 -19.98
N LYS A 221 2.77 -22.62 -20.73
CA LYS A 221 1.61 -23.13 -21.48
C LYS A 221 0.45 -23.52 -20.56
N ILE A 222 0.74 -24.14 -19.41
CA ILE A 222 -0.29 -24.43 -18.39
C ILE A 222 -0.90 -23.14 -17.85
N MET A 223 -0.08 -22.13 -17.52
CA MET A 223 -0.58 -20.86 -16.98
C MET A 223 -1.43 -20.10 -18.00
N GLU A 224 -1.03 -20.08 -19.29
CA GLU A 224 -1.82 -19.49 -20.37
C GLU A 224 -3.19 -20.17 -20.48
N THR A 225 -3.23 -21.51 -20.48
CA THR A 225 -4.50 -22.24 -20.57
C THR A 225 -5.37 -22.03 -19.33
N LEU A 226 -4.79 -21.96 -18.12
CA LEU A 226 -5.54 -21.64 -16.90
C LEU A 226 -6.09 -20.21 -16.93
N ARG A 227 -5.32 -19.26 -17.45
CA ARG A 227 -5.76 -17.87 -17.64
C ARG A 227 -6.94 -17.78 -18.61
N ASP A 228 -6.90 -18.52 -19.72
CA ASP A 228 -7.99 -18.59 -20.69
C ASP A 228 -9.27 -19.22 -20.10
N ILE A 229 -9.10 -20.30 -19.32
CA ILE A 229 -10.23 -21.00 -18.67
C ILE A 229 -10.90 -20.12 -17.61
N THR A 230 -10.11 -19.32 -16.87
CA THR A 230 -10.63 -18.45 -15.80
C THR A 230 -11.19 -17.13 -16.34
N ALA A 231 -10.94 -16.79 -17.61
CA ALA A 231 -11.43 -15.57 -18.22
C ALA A 231 -12.97 -15.50 -18.19
N GLY A 232 -13.51 -14.38 -17.69
CA GLY A 232 -14.95 -14.09 -17.66
C GLY A 232 -15.77 -14.88 -16.64
N LYS A 233 -15.15 -15.68 -15.76
CA LYS A 233 -15.86 -16.45 -14.73
C LYS A 233 -15.68 -15.81 -13.35
N VAL A 234 -16.73 -15.16 -12.84
CA VAL A 234 -16.71 -14.44 -11.55
C VAL A 234 -16.30 -15.34 -10.38
N PHE A 235 -16.72 -16.61 -10.35
CA PHE A 235 -16.39 -17.55 -9.28
C PHE A 235 -14.93 -18.05 -9.31
N LEU A 236 -14.14 -17.69 -10.34
CA LEU A 236 -12.70 -18.03 -10.50
C LEU A 236 -11.80 -16.78 -10.44
N GLU A 237 -12.29 -15.67 -9.95
CA GLU A 237 -11.51 -14.42 -9.89
C GLU A 237 -10.26 -14.56 -9.02
N VAL A 238 -10.35 -15.27 -7.89
CA VAL A 238 -9.22 -15.54 -6.99
C VAL A 238 -8.15 -16.36 -7.67
N GLU A 239 -8.55 -17.48 -8.28
CA GLU A 239 -7.64 -18.36 -9.01
C GLU A 239 -7.01 -17.65 -10.21
N ARG A 240 -7.78 -16.82 -10.91
CA ARG A 240 -7.26 -15.99 -12.00
C ARG A 240 -6.19 -15.02 -11.52
N ALA A 241 -6.42 -14.33 -10.40
CA ALA A 241 -5.43 -13.43 -9.81
C ALA A 241 -4.15 -14.19 -9.47
N ARG A 242 -4.28 -15.34 -8.83
CA ARG A 242 -3.15 -16.18 -8.42
C ARG A 242 -2.36 -16.73 -9.61
N VAL A 243 -3.03 -17.23 -10.66
CA VAL A 243 -2.39 -17.68 -11.90
C VAL A 243 -1.64 -16.55 -12.59
N SER A 244 -2.26 -15.38 -12.71
CA SER A 244 -1.62 -14.21 -13.34
C SER A 244 -0.42 -13.71 -12.55
N ARG A 245 -0.45 -13.81 -11.22
CA ARG A 245 0.70 -13.49 -10.37
C ARG A 245 1.87 -14.42 -10.65
N CYS A 246 1.60 -15.73 -10.69
CA CYS A 246 2.63 -16.73 -11.01
C CYS A 246 3.23 -16.54 -12.38
N MET A 247 2.39 -16.21 -13.38
CA MET A 247 2.84 -15.93 -14.74
C MET A 247 3.73 -14.68 -14.78
N SER A 248 3.37 -13.64 -14.04
CA SER A 248 4.16 -12.42 -13.91
C SER A 248 5.52 -12.69 -13.26
N ASP A 249 5.56 -13.46 -12.17
CA ASP A 249 6.80 -13.81 -11.46
C ASP A 249 7.75 -14.61 -12.36
N MET A 250 7.22 -15.52 -13.20
CA MET A 250 8.03 -16.25 -14.18
C MET A 250 8.54 -15.38 -15.33
N LEU A 251 7.73 -14.44 -15.82
CA LEU A 251 8.16 -13.49 -16.84
C LEU A 251 9.23 -12.55 -16.30
N TYR A 252 9.06 -12.11 -15.06
CA TYR A 252 10.04 -11.28 -14.36
C TYR A 252 11.38 -12.03 -14.19
N SER A 253 11.35 -13.30 -13.78
CA SER A 253 12.57 -14.12 -13.67
C SER A 253 13.31 -14.33 -14.99
N LYS A 254 12.59 -14.25 -16.13
CA LYS A 254 13.17 -14.28 -17.49
C LYS A 254 13.71 -12.92 -17.94
N GLY A 255 13.48 -11.86 -17.19
CA GLY A 255 13.90 -10.49 -17.49
C GLY A 255 12.91 -9.67 -18.34
N ASP A 256 11.73 -10.21 -18.65
CA ASP A 256 10.68 -9.53 -19.42
C ASP A 256 9.75 -8.71 -18.50
N VAL A 257 10.25 -7.60 -17.94
CA VAL A 257 9.50 -6.75 -17.00
C VAL A 257 8.23 -6.17 -17.63
N ASP A 258 8.30 -5.78 -18.91
CA ASP A 258 7.15 -5.20 -19.62
C ASP A 258 5.98 -6.16 -19.71
N LYS A 259 6.22 -7.41 -20.11
CA LYS A 259 5.18 -8.42 -20.21
C LYS A 259 4.66 -8.83 -18.83
N ALA A 260 5.54 -8.87 -17.82
CA ALA A 260 5.14 -9.15 -16.44
C ALA A 260 4.18 -8.07 -15.91
N ALA A 261 4.49 -6.79 -16.13
CA ALA A 261 3.63 -5.68 -15.74
C ALA A 261 2.28 -5.70 -16.48
N ASP A 262 2.29 -5.94 -17.80
CA ASP A 262 1.06 -5.98 -18.60
C ASP A 262 0.13 -7.13 -18.17
N THR A 263 0.67 -8.32 -17.82
CA THR A 263 -0.14 -9.45 -17.35
C THR A 263 -0.87 -9.16 -16.05
N LEU A 264 -0.24 -8.44 -15.12
CA LEU A 264 -0.88 -8.04 -13.86
C LEU A 264 -1.83 -6.85 -14.04
N GLN A 265 -1.55 -5.95 -14.97
CA GLN A 265 -2.35 -4.77 -15.21
C GLN A 265 -3.76 -5.08 -15.76
N ASP A 266 -3.92 -6.19 -16.49
CA ASP A 266 -5.22 -6.63 -17.02
C ASP A 266 -6.25 -6.97 -15.91
N LEU A 267 -5.81 -7.01 -14.64
CA LEU A 267 -6.65 -7.42 -13.51
C LEU A 267 -6.96 -6.25 -12.59
N ALA A 268 -8.24 -5.95 -12.46
CA ALA A 268 -8.75 -4.99 -11.48
C ALA A 268 -9.06 -5.71 -10.16
N VAL A 269 -8.02 -6.08 -9.40
CA VAL A 269 -8.13 -6.90 -8.17
C VAL A 269 -8.98 -6.22 -7.08
N GLU A 270 -9.07 -4.91 -7.10
CA GLU A 270 -9.93 -4.14 -6.20
C GLU A 270 -11.41 -4.54 -6.27
N THR A 271 -11.88 -5.00 -7.45
CA THR A 271 -13.27 -5.38 -7.66
C THR A 271 -13.60 -6.79 -7.17
N PHE A 272 -12.60 -7.61 -6.87
CA PHE A 272 -12.78 -9.01 -6.48
C PHE A 272 -13.32 -9.12 -5.05
N GLY A 273 -14.58 -9.54 -4.90
CA GLY A 273 -15.24 -9.63 -3.60
C GLY A 273 -14.69 -10.73 -2.70
N SER A 274 -14.29 -11.84 -3.28
CA SER A 274 -13.87 -13.06 -2.59
C SER A 274 -12.40 -13.09 -2.14
N LEU A 275 -11.59 -12.11 -2.59
CA LEU A 275 -10.18 -12.02 -2.22
C LEU A 275 -10.00 -11.34 -0.87
N SER A 276 -9.10 -11.84 -0.01
CA SER A 276 -8.79 -11.23 1.27
C SER A 276 -8.19 -9.83 1.06
N TRP A 277 -8.41 -8.91 2.01
CA TRP A 277 -7.92 -7.54 1.90
C TRP A 277 -6.38 -7.49 1.84
N ARG A 278 -5.73 -8.36 2.58
CA ARG A 278 -4.27 -8.51 2.57
C ARG A 278 -3.74 -8.92 1.20
N GLU A 279 -4.33 -9.96 0.59
CA GLU A 279 -3.94 -10.39 -0.75
C GLU A 279 -4.16 -9.30 -1.82
N LYS A 280 -5.25 -8.50 -1.69
CA LYS A 280 -5.49 -7.35 -2.58
C LYS A 280 -4.36 -6.33 -2.49
N VAL A 281 -3.96 -5.96 -1.26
CA VAL A 281 -2.88 -4.99 -1.05
C VAL A 281 -1.56 -5.54 -1.58
N GLU A 282 -1.21 -6.79 -1.28
CA GLU A 282 0.01 -7.44 -1.79
C GLU A 282 0.04 -7.44 -3.33
N PHE A 283 -1.09 -7.69 -3.96
CA PHE A 283 -1.21 -7.69 -5.42
C PHE A 283 -1.03 -6.29 -6.02
N ILE A 284 -1.66 -5.27 -5.42
CA ILE A 284 -1.51 -3.87 -5.85
C ILE A 284 -0.07 -3.40 -5.66
N LEU A 285 0.58 -3.75 -4.53
CA LEU A 285 1.97 -3.40 -4.28
C LEU A 285 2.91 -3.99 -5.33
N GLU A 286 2.65 -5.22 -5.77
CA GLU A 286 3.44 -5.82 -6.82
C GLU A 286 3.20 -5.17 -8.20
N GLN A 287 1.96 -4.83 -8.50
CA GLN A 287 1.66 -4.01 -9.68
C GLN A 287 2.42 -2.67 -9.63
N MET A 288 2.46 -2.02 -8.46
CA MET A 288 3.21 -0.78 -8.29
C MET A 288 4.71 -1.00 -8.48
N ARG A 289 5.30 -2.06 -7.89
CA ARG A 289 6.72 -2.40 -8.01
C ARG A 289 7.14 -2.57 -9.46
N LEU A 290 6.42 -3.38 -10.23
CA LEU A 290 6.70 -3.62 -11.63
C LEU A 290 6.57 -2.35 -12.50
N ASN A 291 5.59 -1.49 -12.19
CA ASN A 291 5.45 -0.22 -12.92
C ASN A 291 6.58 0.77 -12.56
N VAL A 292 7.08 0.77 -11.33
CA VAL A 292 8.25 1.57 -10.94
C VAL A 292 9.52 1.07 -11.65
N GLU A 293 9.75 -0.24 -11.72
CA GLU A 293 10.88 -0.82 -12.46
C GLU A 293 10.80 -0.52 -13.97
N ARG A 294 9.60 -0.46 -14.54
CA ARG A 294 9.34 -0.05 -15.92
C ARG A 294 9.54 1.46 -16.14
N ASN A 295 9.71 2.26 -15.08
CA ASN A 295 9.70 3.72 -15.09
C ASN A 295 8.34 4.35 -15.45
N ASP A 296 7.22 3.65 -15.31
CA ASP A 296 5.88 4.20 -15.46
C ASP A 296 5.34 4.72 -14.11
N MET A 297 5.91 5.85 -13.65
CA MET A 297 5.58 6.44 -12.35
C MET A 297 4.13 6.96 -12.29
N ALA A 298 3.59 7.38 -13.43
CA ALA A 298 2.21 7.87 -13.49
C ALA A 298 1.19 6.77 -13.16
N ARG A 299 1.38 5.56 -13.68
CA ARG A 299 0.53 4.39 -13.37
C ARG A 299 0.73 3.93 -11.94
N ALA A 300 1.98 3.84 -11.48
CA ALA A 300 2.27 3.47 -10.09
C ALA A 300 1.58 4.43 -9.11
N ASN A 301 1.56 5.73 -9.39
CA ASN A 301 0.84 6.73 -8.59
C ASN A 301 -0.69 6.57 -8.64
N MET A 302 -1.26 6.13 -9.79
CA MET A 302 -2.69 5.82 -9.85
C MET A 302 -3.05 4.58 -9.01
N LEU A 303 -2.19 3.55 -9.04
CA LEU A 303 -2.38 2.32 -8.25
C LEU A 303 -2.27 2.59 -6.75
N SER A 304 -1.38 3.48 -6.32
CA SER A 304 -1.23 3.82 -4.90
C SER A 304 -2.50 4.35 -4.26
N ARG A 305 -3.33 5.08 -5.03
CA ARG A 305 -4.61 5.63 -4.55
C ARG A 305 -5.67 4.56 -4.29
N LYS A 306 -5.49 3.34 -4.81
CA LYS A 306 -6.40 2.20 -4.58
C LYS A 306 -6.15 1.53 -3.23
N VAL A 307 -5.00 1.77 -2.63
CA VAL A 307 -4.62 1.22 -1.32
C VAL A 307 -5.19 2.11 -0.21
N ASN A 308 -5.95 1.50 0.71
CA ASN A 308 -6.43 2.21 1.89
C ASN A 308 -5.34 2.19 2.98
N THR A 309 -4.84 3.36 3.35
CA THR A 309 -3.78 3.51 4.37
C THR A 309 -4.19 3.08 5.77
N LYS A 310 -5.49 3.08 6.09
CA LYS A 310 -6.01 2.59 7.38
C LYS A 310 -5.71 1.11 7.63
N PHE A 311 -5.54 0.32 6.56
CA PHE A 311 -5.15 -1.09 6.66
C PHE A 311 -3.77 -1.30 7.32
N PHE A 312 -2.90 -0.31 7.24
CA PHE A 312 -1.55 -0.37 7.79
C PHE A 312 -1.47 -0.01 9.29
N GLU A 313 -2.59 0.33 9.93
CA GLU A 313 -2.64 0.58 11.38
C GLU A 313 -2.48 -0.72 12.18
N ASP A 314 -2.81 -1.88 11.58
CA ASP A 314 -2.66 -3.20 12.18
C ASP A 314 -1.18 -3.59 12.30
N GLU A 315 -0.77 -4.07 13.48
CA GLU A 315 0.63 -4.46 13.74
C GLU A 315 1.13 -5.61 12.86
N GLU A 316 0.25 -6.53 12.45
CA GLU A 316 0.60 -7.64 11.57
C GLU A 316 0.96 -7.22 10.14
N GLN A 317 0.58 -6.01 9.73
CA GLN A 317 0.74 -5.50 8.36
C GLN A 317 1.94 -4.55 8.18
N GLN A 318 2.79 -4.41 9.19
CA GLN A 318 3.93 -3.47 9.17
C GLN A 318 4.88 -3.71 7.99
N GLY A 319 5.12 -4.98 7.63
CA GLY A 319 5.97 -5.30 6.47
C GLY A 319 5.41 -4.78 5.15
N LEU A 320 4.09 -4.82 4.96
CA LEU A 320 3.42 -4.28 3.76
C LEU A 320 3.41 -2.75 3.79
N LYS A 321 3.25 -2.15 4.97
CA LYS A 321 3.37 -0.71 5.18
C LYS A 321 4.72 -0.19 4.71
N LEU A 322 5.80 -0.82 5.12
CA LEU A 322 7.15 -0.41 4.73
C LEU A 322 7.38 -0.51 3.22
N LEU A 323 6.93 -1.61 2.59
CA LEU A 323 7.01 -1.78 1.14
C LEU A 323 6.20 -0.70 0.39
N TYR A 324 5.01 -0.39 0.88
CA TYR A 324 4.18 0.66 0.28
C TYR A 324 4.87 2.02 0.32
N TYR A 325 5.37 2.42 1.49
CA TYR A 325 6.02 3.73 1.62
C TYR A 325 7.36 3.78 0.88
N GLU A 326 8.10 2.67 0.78
CA GLU A 326 9.30 2.60 -0.05
C GLU A 326 9.00 2.93 -1.52
N LEU A 327 7.97 2.30 -2.10
CA LEU A 327 7.53 2.60 -3.46
C LEU A 327 7.03 4.03 -3.61
N MET A 328 6.28 4.55 -2.62
CA MET A 328 5.79 5.93 -2.64
C MET A 328 6.92 6.96 -2.55
N ILE A 329 7.97 6.65 -1.80
CA ILE A 329 9.17 7.49 -1.73
C ILE A 329 9.87 7.53 -3.08
N GLN A 330 10.06 6.38 -3.75
CA GLN A 330 10.67 6.32 -5.08
C GLN A 330 9.88 7.15 -6.11
N ILE A 331 8.55 7.01 -6.13
CA ILE A 331 7.65 7.79 -6.99
C ILE A 331 7.75 9.28 -6.66
N GLY A 332 7.71 9.64 -5.36
CA GLY A 332 7.76 11.03 -4.91
C GLY A 332 9.10 11.72 -5.22
N VAL A 333 10.21 11.01 -5.10
CA VAL A 333 11.55 11.50 -5.44
C VAL A 333 11.68 11.74 -6.94
N HIS A 334 11.19 10.82 -7.77
CA HIS A 334 11.16 10.97 -9.22
C HIS A 334 10.30 12.18 -9.65
N ASP A 335 9.12 12.34 -9.05
CA ASP A 335 8.21 13.47 -9.36
C ASP A 335 8.66 14.80 -8.74
N GLY A 336 9.68 14.81 -7.89
CA GLY A 336 10.18 16.02 -7.20
C GLY A 336 9.25 16.52 -6.09
N ARG A 337 8.31 15.69 -5.60
CA ARG A 337 7.36 16.03 -4.52
C ARG A 337 7.97 15.77 -3.13
N TYR A 338 8.99 16.57 -2.78
CA TYR A 338 9.78 16.35 -1.56
C TYR A 338 8.98 16.48 -0.26
N LEU A 339 7.94 17.31 -0.23
CA LEU A 339 7.08 17.45 0.95
C LEU A 339 6.32 16.16 1.25
N ASP A 340 5.75 15.51 0.22
CA ASP A 340 5.06 14.24 0.37
C ASP A 340 6.04 13.13 0.77
N VAL A 341 7.25 13.12 0.20
CA VAL A 341 8.32 12.19 0.57
C VAL A 341 8.68 12.33 2.06
N CYS A 342 8.76 13.56 2.58
CA CYS A 342 8.97 13.82 4.00
C CYS A 342 7.85 13.22 4.87
N LYS A 343 6.58 13.36 4.45
CA LYS A 343 5.42 12.76 5.13
C LYS A 343 5.51 11.24 5.14
N TYR A 344 5.88 10.62 4.03
CA TYR A 344 6.04 9.16 3.94
C TYR A 344 7.17 8.65 4.85
N TYR A 345 8.32 9.32 4.90
CA TYR A 345 9.37 8.95 5.85
C TYR A 345 8.94 9.12 7.31
N ARG A 346 8.09 10.11 7.63
CA ARG A 346 7.51 10.22 8.98
C ARG A 346 6.61 9.04 9.33
N GLU A 347 5.78 8.59 8.39
CA GLU A 347 4.95 7.40 8.60
C GLU A 347 5.80 6.13 8.75
N VAL A 348 6.91 6.04 8.02
CA VAL A 348 7.92 4.98 8.19
C VAL A 348 8.54 5.05 9.59
N LEU A 349 8.90 6.24 10.09
CA LEU A 349 9.45 6.44 11.43
C LEU A 349 8.44 6.06 12.53
N ASN A 350 7.13 6.24 12.28
CA ASN A 350 6.07 5.89 13.21
C ASN A 350 5.86 4.37 13.34
N THR A 351 6.47 3.54 12.48
CA THR A 351 6.36 2.09 12.54
C THR A 351 7.15 1.54 13.73
N PRO A 352 6.56 0.68 14.60
CA PRO A 352 7.23 0.15 15.79
C PRO A 352 8.54 -0.59 15.50
N ASP A 353 8.63 -1.33 14.39
CA ASP A 353 9.85 -2.05 13.97
C ASP A 353 11.05 -1.13 13.75
N ILE A 354 10.80 0.08 13.23
CA ILE A 354 11.85 1.07 12.98
C ILE A 354 12.18 1.85 14.25
N ARG A 355 11.19 2.12 15.10
CA ARG A 355 11.43 2.77 16.39
C ARG A 355 12.27 1.93 17.34
N SER A 356 12.14 0.61 17.28
CA SER A 356 12.94 -0.30 18.11
C SER A 356 14.39 -0.38 17.68
N ASP A 357 14.70 -0.08 16.40
CA ASP A 357 16.04 -0.12 15.83
C ASP A 357 16.61 1.31 15.72
N GLU A 358 17.49 1.68 16.66
CA GLU A 358 18.10 3.01 16.74
C GLU A 358 18.87 3.41 15.46
N GLY A 359 19.52 2.44 14.80
CA GLY A 359 20.27 2.69 13.55
C GLY A 359 19.36 3.11 12.41
N LYS A 360 18.30 2.33 12.15
CA LYS A 360 17.32 2.63 11.10
C LYS A 360 16.56 3.91 11.39
N SER A 361 16.21 4.14 12.66
CA SER A 361 15.53 5.36 13.09
C SER A 361 16.36 6.61 12.78
N LYS A 362 17.69 6.58 13.04
CA LYS A 362 18.61 7.68 12.70
C LYS A 362 18.69 7.93 11.19
N ASP A 363 18.75 6.87 10.37
CA ASP A 363 18.82 7.01 8.92
C ASP A 363 17.53 7.58 8.34
N VAL A 364 16.37 7.12 8.83
CA VAL A 364 15.07 7.67 8.43
C VAL A 364 14.96 9.14 8.83
N LEU A 365 15.38 9.52 10.04
CA LEU A 365 15.37 10.92 10.49
C LEU A 365 16.24 11.83 9.62
N ARG A 366 17.44 11.35 9.22
CA ARG A 366 18.29 12.09 8.27
C ARG A 366 17.55 12.40 6.98
N HIS A 367 16.87 11.40 6.41
CA HIS A 367 16.09 11.59 5.19
C HIS A 367 14.90 12.54 5.39
N VAL A 368 14.18 12.44 6.51
CA VAL A 368 13.09 13.38 6.86
C VAL A 368 13.58 14.83 6.81
N ILE A 369 14.70 15.12 7.47
CA ILE A 369 15.25 16.49 7.55
C ILE A 369 15.69 16.98 6.17
N ILE A 370 16.38 16.15 5.40
CA ILE A 370 16.88 16.53 4.07
C ILE A 370 15.73 16.86 3.12
N PHE A 371 14.73 15.98 3.03
CA PHE A 371 13.60 16.21 2.14
C PHE A 371 12.70 17.36 2.60
N LEU A 372 12.66 17.62 3.92
CA LEU A 372 11.97 18.78 4.46
C LEU A 372 12.64 20.09 4.03
N ILE A 373 13.98 20.14 4.04
CA ILE A 373 14.76 21.31 3.59
C ILE A 373 14.68 21.48 2.06
N LEU A 374 14.69 20.39 1.30
CA LEU A 374 14.56 20.43 -0.16
C LEU A 374 13.17 20.88 -0.64
N SER A 375 12.15 20.69 0.20
CA SER A 375 10.79 21.08 -0.18
C SER A 375 10.66 22.59 -0.36
N PRO A 376 9.83 23.06 -1.32
CA PRO A 376 9.55 24.49 -1.47
C PRO A 376 8.88 25.02 -0.20
N PHE A 377 9.13 26.30 0.07
CA PHE A 377 8.49 26.96 1.21
C PHE A 377 6.98 27.07 0.97
N ASP A 378 6.23 26.49 1.90
CA ASP A 378 4.78 26.57 1.97
C ASP A 378 4.36 26.61 3.46
N ASN A 379 3.15 27.04 3.74
CA ASN A 379 2.61 27.02 5.11
C ASN A 379 2.62 25.61 5.72
N GLU A 380 2.33 24.61 4.91
CA GLU A 380 2.38 23.20 5.33
C GLU A 380 3.81 22.75 5.66
N GLN A 381 4.79 23.17 4.85
CA GLN A 381 6.21 22.91 5.11
C GLN A 381 6.65 23.56 6.42
N SER A 382 6.28 24.82 6.67
CA SER A 382 6.60 25.53 7.90
C SER A 382 6.00 24.86 9.15
N ASP A 383 4.78 24.36 9.07
CA ASP A 383 4.14 23.61 10.15
C ASP A 383 4.87 22.28 10.41
N LEU A 384 5.26 21.57 9.34
CA LEU A 384 6.03 20.32 9.47
C LEU A 384 7.42 20.56 10.07
N VAL A 385 8.10 21.66 9.71
CA VAL A 385 9.39 22.04 10.32
C VAL A 385 9.23 22.21 11.83
N SER A 386 8.22 22.96 12.27
CA SER A 386 7.96 23.20 13.69
C SER A 386 7.63 21.91 14.45
N ARG A 387 6.87 21.00 13.82
CA ARG A 387 6.54 19.68 14.40
C ARG A 387 7.77 18.78 14.50
N VAL A 388 8.62 18.74 13.48
CA VAL A 388 9.85 17.95 13.48
C VAL A 388 10.83 18.49 14.52
N GLU A 389 10.96 19.81 14.64
CA GLU A 389 11.84 20.47 15.63
C GLU A 389 11.41 20.14 17.07
N SER A 390 10.10 20.02 17.34
CA SER A 390 9.58 19.64 18.66
C SER A 390 9.70 18.16 19.01
N THR A 391 10.14 17.31 18.08
CA THR A 391 10.24 15.86 18.30
C THR A 391 11.53 15.50 19.04
N GLU A 392 11.42 14.80 20.18
CA GLU A 392 12.56 14.39 21.03
C GLU A 392 13.59 13.52 20.27
N SER A 393 13.13 12.69 19.32
CA SER A 393 14.01 11.82 18.52
C SER A 393 15.04 12.60 17.68
N LEU A 394 14.86 13.90 17.48
CA LEU A 394 15.81 14.75 16.76
C LEU A 394 17.17 14.87 17.49
N ASP A 395 17.21 14.67 18.80
CA ASP A 395 18.44 14.69 19.60
C ASP A 395 19.38 13.52 19.26
N MET A 396 18.88 12.47 18.62
CA MET A 396 19.72 11.35 18.14
C MET A 396 20.65 11.75 16.99
N VAL A 397 20.36 12.87 16.29
CA VAL A 397 21.10 13.32 15.10
C VAL A 397 21.44 14.82 15.23
N PRO A 398 22.39 15.20 16.10
CA PRO A 398 22.65 16.61 16.45
C PRO A 398 23.13 17.46 15.29
N GLU A 399 23.87 16.90 14.32
CA GLU A 399 24.38 17.60 13.15
C GLU A 399 23.23 18.08 12.24
N TYR A 400 22.25 17.20 11.98
CA TYR A 400 21.07 17.53 11.18
C TYR A 400 20.09 18.43 11.94
N LYS A 401 20.03 18.31 13.26
CA LYS A 401 19.30 19.27 14.10
C LYS A 401 19.87 20.68 13.97
N SER A 402 21.19 20.81 13.95
CA SER A 402 21.87 22.11 13.76
C SER A 402 21.57 22.67 12.36
N LEU A 403 21.59 21.82 11.33
CA LEU A 403 21.22 22.22 9.97
C LEU A 403 19.76 22.70 9.89
N LEU A 404 18.82 21.98 10.53
CA LEU A 404 17.41 22.38 10.54
C LEU A 404 17.22 23.73 11.28
N LYS A 405 17.93 23.94 12.39
CA LYS A 405 17.90 25.21 13.11
C LYS A 405 18.35 26.40 12.25
N CYS A 406 19.28 26.23 11.32
CA CYS A 406 19.65 27.30 10.38
C CYS A 406 18.44 27.76 9.54
N PHE A 407 17.52 26.85 9.21
CA PHE A 407 16.30 27.18 8.46
C PHE A 407 15.12 27.62 9.35
N THR A 408 15.22 27.49 10.68
CA THR A 408 14.18 27.96 11.60
C THR A 408 14.51 29.33 12.16
N THR A 409 15.78 29.59 12.50
CA THR A 409 16.22 30.89 13.01
C THR A 409 16.29 31.92 11.88
N PRO A 410 15.66 33.11 12.02
CA PRO A 410 15.65 34.13 10.97
C PRO A 410 17.00 34.84 10.85
N GLU A 411 18.03 34.09 10.48
CA GLU A 411 19.39 34.58 10.23
C GLU A 411 19.80 34.32 8.79
N LEU A 412 20.69 35.18 8.25
CA LEU A 412 21.20 35.05 6.89
C LEU A 412 22.23 33.92 6.82
N MET A 413 22.01 32.98 5.94
CA MET A 413 22.91 31.86 5.68
C MET A 413 23.77 32.14 4.45
N ARG A 414 25.08 32.04 4.59
CA ARG A 414 25.99 32.11 3.44
C ARG A 414 26.23 30.72 2.87
N TRP A 415 26.01 30.56 1.58
CA TRP A 415 26.18 29.30 0.89
C TRP A 415 27.56 28.65 1.08
N PRO A 416 28.70 29.37 0.91
CA PRO A 416 30.03 28.78 1.13
C PRO A 416 30.22 28.24 2.55
N GLY A 417 29.61 28.87 3.55
CA GLY A 417 29.65 28.38 4.94
C GLY A 417 28.88 27.07 5.12
N ILE A 418 27.70 26.97 4.54
CA ILE A 418 26.89 25.74 4.58
C ILE A 418 27.59 24.60 3.85
N GLU A 419 28.15 24.88 2.68
CA GLU A 419 28.89 23.89 1.89
C GLU A 419 30.16 23.40 2.61
N ALA A 420 30.88 24.26 3.28
CA ALA A 420 32.07 23.87 4.02
C ALA A 420 31.75 23.03 5.27
N LEU A 421 30.66 23.35 6.00
CA LEU A 421 30.29 22.68 7.23
C LEU A 421 29.52 21.37 6.98
N TYR A 422 28.51 21.41 6.13
CA TYR A 422 27.58 20.29 5.94
C TYR A 422 27.78 19.54 4.62
N GLY A 423 28.50 20.11 3.64
CA GLY A 423 28.73 19.51 2.32
C GLY A 423 29.33 18.11 2.38
N PRO A 424 30.42 17.87 3.14
CA PRO A 424 31.03 16.53 3.25
C PRO A 424 30.06 15.48 3.80
N MET A 425 29.23 15.84 4.78
CA MET A 425 28.23 14.97 5.40
C MET A 425 27.07 14.68 4.44
N LEU A 426 26.54 15.69 3.76
CA LEU A 426 25.41 15.53 2.84
C LEU A 426 25.78 14.71 1.61
N ARG A 427 27.01 14.88 1.07
CA ARG A 427 27.48 14.13 -0.11
C ARG A 427 27.72 12.64 0.15
N GLN A 428 27.82 12.21 1.42
CA GLN A 428 27.89 10.78 1.77
C GLN A 428 26.56 10.05 1.61
N LEU A 429 25.46 10.79 1.61
CA LEU A 429 24.13 10.20 1.48
C LEU A 429 23.78 9.90 0.02
N ALA A 430 23.08 8.80 -0.20
CA ALA A 430 22.62 8.38 -1.52
C ALA A 430 21.79 9.47 -2.25
N VAL A 431 21.12 10.35 -1.50
CA VAL A 431 20.30 11.44 -2.03
C VAL A 431 21.13 12.43 -2.85
N PHE A 432 22.40 12.68 -2.45
CA PHE A 432 23.29 13.67 -3.08
C PHE A 432 24.54 13.03 -3.72
N SER A 433 24.64 11.70 -3.80
CA SER A 433 25.78 11.01 -4.35
C SER A 433 25.46 10.23 -5.63
N GLY A 434 26.35 10.27 -6.61
CA GLY A 434 26.49 9.29 -7.68
C GLY A 434 25.56 9.39 -8.88
N SER A 435 24.52 10.21 -8.90
CA SER A 435 23.63 10.34 -10.05
C SER A 435 23.52 11.79 -10.57
N PRO A 436 23.20 12.03 -11.86
CA PRO A 436 22.96 13.37 -12.37
C PRO A 436 21.80 14.06 -11.65
N GLU A 437 20.82 13.31 -11.18
CA GLU A 437 19.72 13.84 -10.37
C GLU A 437 20.20 14.35 -8.98
N ALA A 438 21.27 13.77 -8.43
CA ALA A 438 21.85 14.21 -7.17
C ALA A 438 22.47 15.63 -7.31
N GLU A 439 23.07 15.94 -8.45
CA GLU A 439 23.59 17.29 -8.72
C GLU A 439 22.45 18.31 -8.91
N GLU A 440 21.34 17.89 -9.49
CA GLU A 440 20.14 18.74 -9.58
C GLU A 440 19.55 19.03 -8.21
N ARG A 441 19.47 18.01 -7.34
CA ARG A 441 19.03 18.20 -5.94
C ARG A 441 19.99 19.11 -5.17
N TRP A 442 21.29 19.05 -5.46
CA TRP A 442 22.26 19.98 -4.86
C TRP A 442 22.02 21.44 -5.30
N LYS A 443 21.73 21.67 -6.58
CA LYS A 443 21.34 22.99 -7.09
C LYS A 443 20.02 23.47 -6.48
N GLN A 444 19.07 22.56 -6.30
CA GLN A 444 17.80 22.86 -5.63
C GLN A 444 18.02 23.25 -4.17
N LEU A 445 18.91 22.57 -3.44
CA LEU A 445 19.29 22.94 -2.08
C LEU A 445 19.84 24.37 -2.03
N HIS A 446 20.74 24.73 -2.95
CA HIS A 446 21.24 26.09 -3.07
C HIS A 446 20.11 27.10 -3.34
N ALA A 447 19.19 26.78 -4.24
CA ALA A 447 18.03 27.61 -4.51
C ALA A 447 17.15 27.80 -3.26
N ARG A 448 16.96 26.76 -2.43
CA ARG A 448 16.22 26.87 -1.16
C ARG A 448 16.91 27.79 -0.15
N VAL A 449 18.23 27.73 -0.05
CA VAL A 449 18.99 28.64 0.80
C VAL A 449 18.81 30.10 0.35
N VAL A 450 18.84 30.34 -0.95
CA VAL A 450 18.60 31.68 -1.52
C VAL A 450 17.18 32.16 -1.24
N GLU A 451 16.17 31.31 -1.48
CA GLU A 451 14.75 31.61 -1.19
C GLU A 451 14.55 31.96 0.29
N TYR A 452 15.14 31.21 1.19
CA TYR A 452 15.08 31.47 2.62
C TYR A 452 15.74 32.79 2.99
N ASN A 453 16.93 33.08 2.46
CA ASN A 453 17.63 34.36 2.69
C ASN A 453 16.80 35.56 2.21
N ILE A 454 16.13 35.45 1.05
CA ILE A 454 15.23 36.50 0.56
C ILE A 454 14.06 36.73 1.52
N GLN A 455 13.48 35.66 2.06
CA GLN A 455 12.39 35.76 3.05
C GLN A 455 12.86 36.44 4.34
N VAL A 456 14.06 36.10 4.81
CA VAL A 456 14.66 36.75 5.98
C VAL A 456 14.91 38.26 5.70
N VAL A 457 15.45 38.60 4.52
CA VAL A 457 15.63 39.98 4.13
C VAL A 457 14.30 40.73 4.05
N ALA A 458 13.26 40.13 3.45
CA ALA A 458 11.94 40.73 3.36
C ALA A 458 11.28 40.97 4.74
N LYS A 459 11.67 40.20 5.75
CA LYS A 459 11.19 40.37 7.12
C LYS A 459 11.83 41.55 7.87
N TYR A 460 13.09 41.84 7.56
CA TYR A 460 13.85 42.91 8.25
C TYR A 460 13.96 44.22 7.47
N TYR A 461 13.90 44.19 6.13
CA TYR A 461 14.02 45.36 5.28
C TYR A 461 12.69 45.75 4.65
N THR A 462 12.31 47.02 4.78
CA THR A 462 11.16 47.57 4.04
C THR A 462 11.56 47.93 2.61
N GLN A 463 12.79 48.47 2.43
CA GLN A 463 13.37 48.81 1.13
C GLN A 463 14.86 48.44 1.13
N ILE A 464 15.37 47.96 0.00
CA ILE A 464 16.78 47.59 -0.18
C ILE A 464 17.21 47.86 -1.63
N HIS A 465 18.46 48.28 -1.82
CA HIS A 465 19.07 48.36 -3.16
C HIS A 465 19.38 46.97 -3.69
N LEU A 466 19.15 46.75 -4.99
CA LEU A 466 19.33 45.46 -5.65
C LEU A 466 20.77 44.93 -5.54
N GLU A 467 21.78 45.84 -5.64
CA GLU A 467 23.18 45.50 -5.43
C GLU A 467 23.46 44.99 -4.02
N ARG A 468 22.83 45.60 -3.00
CA ARG A 468 22.99 45.17 -1.60
C ARG A 468 22.32 43.83 -1.37
N LEU A 469 21.16 43.57 -1.98
CA LEU A 469 20.49 42.27 -1.95
C LEU A 469 21.39 41.20 -2.58
N ALA A 470 21.98 41.49 -3.75
CA ALA A 470 22.89 40.57 -4.44
C ALA A 470 24.13 40.22 -3.59
N GLN A 471 24.70 41.21 -2.87
CA GLN A 471 25.81 40.99 -1.93
C GLN A 471 25.40 40.10 -0.73
N LEU A 472 24.18 40.25 -0.20
CA LEU A 472 23.69 39.44 0.92
C LEU A 472 23.42 38.00 0.52
N LEU A 473 23.03 37.80 -0.75
CA LEU A 473 22.72 36.46 -1.30
C LEU A 473 23.97 35.76 -1.89
N ASP A 474 25.12 36.44 -1.96
CA ASP A 474 26.34 35.99 -2.66
C ASP A 474 26.07 35.62 -4.14
N LEU A 475 25.15 36.34 -4.82
CA LEU A 475 24.74 36.11 -6.19
C LEU A 475 25.01 37.34 -7.09
N PRO A 476 25.17 37.15 -8.41
CA PRO A 476 25.16 38.27 -9.35
C PRO A 476 23.76 38.92 -9.38
N VAL A 477 23.72 40.23 -9.60
CA VAL A 477 22.49 41.07 -9.54
C VAL A 477 21.34 40.48 -10.39
N ASN A 478 21.64 40.02 -11.60
CA ASN A 478 20.62 39.47 -12.50
C ASN A 478 19.96 38.19 -11.93
N LYS A 479 20.76 37.29 -11.32
CA LYS A 479 20.23 36.09 -10.69
C LYS A 479 19.46 36.38 -9.40
N ALA A 480 19.87 37.38 -8.66
CA ALA A 480 19.15 37.81 -7.45
C ALA A 480 17.77 38.40 -7.82
N GLU A 481 17.70 39.18 -8.93
CA GLU A 481 16.42 39.68 -9.44
C GLU A 481 15.52 38.57 -9.94
N GLU A 482 16.06 37.59 -10.68
CA GLU A 482 15.32 36.40 -11.16
C GLU A 482 14.76 35.57 -10.00
N ALA A 483 15.58 35.24 -9.01
CA ALA A 483 15.15 34.50 -7.82
C ALA A 483 14.05 35.24 -7.03
N LEU A 484 14.18 36.58 -6.91
CA LEU A 484 13.15 37.40 -6.28
C LEU A 484 11.85 37.41 -7.09
N ALA A 485 11.94 37.55 -8.42
CA ALA A 485 10.78 37.52 -9.31
C ALA A 485 10.01 36.18 -9.20
N ASP A 486 10.74 35.05 -9.15
CA ASP A 486 10.15 33.70 -8.96
C ASP A 486 9.38 33.58 -7.64
N LEU A 487 9.92 34.12 -6.54
CA LEU A 487 9.26 34.14 -5.25
C LEU A 487 8.00 34.99 -5.21
N VAL A 488 8.03 36.14 -5.91
CA VAL A 488 6.86 37.00 -6.05
C VAL A 488 5.76 36.32 -6.88
N VAL A 489 6.12 35.62 -7.96
CA VAL A 489 5.18 34.85 -8.78
C VAL A 489 4.56 33.71 -7.98
N LYS A 490 5.35 33.02 -7.18
CA LYS A 490 4.89 31.96 -6.25
C LYS A 490 4.06 32.50 -5.06
N LYS A 491 3.97 33.83 -4.92
CA LYS A 491 3.26 34.51 -3.80
C LYS A 491 3.82 34.19 -2.40
N THR A 492 5.03 33.68 -2.31
CA THR A 492 5.72 33.43 -1.05
C THR A 492 6.19 34.69 -0.37
N THR A 493 6.62 35.71 -1.18
CA THR A 493 7.09 36.98 -0.67
C THR A 493 6.47 38.10 -1.49
N HIS A 494 6.04 39.17 -0.84
CA HIS A 494 5.61 40.39 -1.54
C HIS A 494 6.78 41.28 -1.79
N ALA A 495 7.06 41.61 -3.05
CA ALA A 495 8.08 42.57 -3.41
C ALA A 495 7.68 43.33 -4.68
N ARG A 496 8.13 44.60 -4.76
CA ARG A 496 7.98 45.46 -5.93
C ARG A 496 9.35 45.98 -6.32
N ILE A 497 9.78 45.67 -7.55
CA ILE A 497 11.10 46.03 -8.07
C ILE A 497 10.97 47.31 -8.90
N ASP A 498 11.68 48.33 -8.50
CA ASP A 498 11.89 49.55 -9.30
C ASP A 498 13.25 49.43 -10.01
N ARG A 499 13.22 49.05 -11.29
CA ARG A 499 14.43 48.85 -12.11
C ARG A 499 15.22 50.13 -12.39
N PRO A 500 14.60 51.29 -12.74
CA PRO A 500 15.31 52.53 -12.90
C PRO A 500 16.07 52.99 -11.67
N ALA A 501 15.47 52.86 -10.49
CA ALA A 501 16.09 53.25 -9.22
C ALA A 501 16.92 52.13 -8.58
N GLN A 502 16.85 50.88 -9.11
CA GLN A 502 17.45 49.66 -8.55
C GLN A 502 17.09 49.41 -7.08
N ILE A 503 15.84 49.71 -6.72
CA ILE A 503 15.30 49.54 -5.36
C ILE A 503 14.23 48.46 -5.35
N VAL A 504 14.33 47.59 -4.36
CA VAL A 504 13.30 46.58 -4.05
C VAL A 504 12.52 47.04 -2.81
N ASN A 505 11.20 47.10 -2.92
CA ASN A 505 10.30 47.43 -1.81
C ASN A 505 9.52 46.18 -1.43
N PHE A 506 9.66 45.75 -0.18
CA PHE A 506 8.99 44.56 0.40
C PHE A 506 7.66 44.88 1.10
N GLN A 507 7.25 46.15 1.17
CA GLN A 507 6.00 46.52 1.80
C GLN A 507 4.81 45.91 1.06
N SER A 508 4.03 45.10 1.76
CA SER A 508 2.74 44.65 1.27
C SER A 508 1.78 45.82 1.15
N PRO A 509 1.00 45.95 0.07
CA PRO A 509 -0.09 46.92 0.04
C PRO A 509 -1.05 46.59 1.19
N MET A 510 -1.41 47.60 1.97
CA MET A 510 -2.42 47.44 3.01
C MET A 510 -3.73 47.02 2.37
N THR A 511 -4.42 46.07 3.00
CA THR A 511 -5.78 45.71 2.58
C THR A 511 -6.74 46.86 2.84
N ASP A 512 -7.81 46.97 2.05
CA ASP A 512 -8.82 48.01 2.23
C ASP A 512 -9.37 48.04 3.66
N ALA A 513 -9.50 46.90 4.31
CA ALA A 513 -9.92 46.79 5.71
C ALA A 513 -8.88 47.40 6.68
N GLU A 514 -7.58 47.18 6.47
CA GLU A 514 -6.50 47.75 7.28
C GLU A 514 -6.44 49.26 7.09
N VAL A 515 -6.58 49.78 5.86
CA VAL A 515 -6.65 51.22 5.58
C VAL A 515 -7.81 51.86 6.32
N LEU A 516 -9.01 51.24 6.29
CA LEU A 516 -10.17 51.71 7.02
C LEU A 516 -9.97 51.67 8.54
N ASN A 517 -9.32 50.61 9.06
CA ASN A 517 -9.01 50.52 10.48
C ASN A 517 -7.98 51.60 10.93
N HIS A 518 -6.94 51.84 10.14
CA HIS A 518 -6.00 52.94 10.40
C HIS A 518 -6.69 54.28 10.38
N TRP A 519 -7.53 54.54 9.38
CA TRP A 519 -8.31 55.78 9.30
C TRP A 519 -9.26 55.91 10.51
N SER A 520 -9.97 54.86 10.91
CA SER A 520 -10.82 54.87 12.10
C SER A 520 -10.04 55.17 13.40
N ASN A 521 -8.85 54.59 13.55
CA ASN A 521 -7.96 54.86 14.69
C ASN A 521 -7.48 56.29 14.70
N ASP A 522 -7.11 56.87 13.58
CA ASP A 522 -6.64 58.23 13.48
C ASP A 522 -7.76 59.24 13.72
N MET A 523 -8.98 58.97 13.24
CA MET A 523 -10.18 59.73 13.59
C MET A 523 -10.50 59.67 15.07
N SER A 524 -10.38 58.51 15.70
CA SER A 524 -10.56 58.35 17.14
C SER A 524 -9.55 59.16 17.94
N LYS A 525 -8.26 59.15 17.57
CA LYS A 525 -7.21 59.96 18.20
C LYS A 525 -7.48 61.45 18.03
N LEU A 526 -7.92 61.86 16.85
CA LEU A 526 -8.25 63.27 16.55
C LEU A 526 -9.43 63.72 17.41
N LEU A 527 -10.52 62.95 17.51
CA LEU A 527 -11.64 63.22 18.37
C LEU A 527 -11.25 63.31 19.84
N GLN A 528 -10.42 62.41 20.37
CA GLN A 528 -9.88 62.48 21.72
C GLN A 528 -9.04 63.72 21.97
N THR A 529 -8.23 64.17 20.97
CA THR A 529 -7.46 65.41 21.12
C THR A 529 -8.37 66.64 21.12
N ILE A 530 -9.39 66.67 20.26
CA ILE A 530 -10.40 67.75 20.26
C ILE A 530 -11.14 67.81 21.61
N GLU A 531 -11.56 66.64 22.13
CA GLU A 531 -12.23 66.54 23.44
C GLU A 531 -11.32 67.07 24.56
N LYS A 532 -10.04 66.69 24.58
CA LYS A 532 -9.05 67.25 25.54
C LYS A 532 -8.90 68.75 25.41
N VAL A 533 -8.82 69.27 24.19
CA VAL A 533 -8.73 70.73 23.96
C VAL A 533 -10.00 71.45 24.43
N SER A 534 -11.19 70.93 24.09
CA SER A 534 -12.49 71.45 24.58
C SER A 534 -12.54 71.48 26.11
N HIS A 535 -12.16 70.37 26.71
CA HIS A 535 -12.12 70.30 28.19
C HIS A 535 -11.14 71.28 28.81
N LEU A 536 -9.96 71.50 28.22
CA LEU A 536 -9.00 72.50 28.69
C LEU A 536 -9.52 73.92 28.52
N VAL A 537 -10.19 74.22 27.40
CA VAL A 537 -10.83 75.53 27.16
C VAL A 537 -11.95 75.78 28.17
N GLU A 538 -12.82 74.78 28.42
CA GLU A 538 -13.88 74.90 29.41
C GLU A 538 -13.32 75.08 30.83
N LYS A 539 -12.26 74.37 31.16
CA LYS A 539 -11.55 74.50 32.43
C LYS A 539 -10.99 75.91 32.60
N GLU A 540 -10.33 76.46 31.58
CA GLU A 540 -9.77 77.83 31.59
C GLU A 540 -10.88 78.89 31.70
N TRP A 541 -11.96 78.70 30.98
CA TRP A 541 -13.15 79.56 31.09
C TRP A 541 -13.78 79.51 32.50
N ALA A 542 -13.82 78.34 33.12
CA ALA A 542 -14.32 78.23 34.53
C ALA A 542 -13.40 78.95 35.53
N ILE A 543 -12.08 78.80 35.33
CA ILE A 543 -11.07 79.48 36.17
C ILE A 543 -11.19 81.02 36.03
N GLN A 544 -11.32 81.50 34.81
CA GLN A 544 -11.49 82.95 34.56
C GLN A 544 -12.81 83.48 35.14
N ARG A 545 -13.92 82.74 34.97
CA ARG A 545 -15.20 83.13 35.63
C ARG A 545 -15.15 83.12 37.11
N ALA A 546 -14.41 82.22 37.74
CA ALA A 546 -14.25 82.12 39.16
C ALA A 546 -13.27 83.15 39.73
N GLY A 547 -12.62 83.99 38.90
CA GLY A 547 -11.64 84.98 39.35
C GLY A 547 -10.37 84.36 39.95
N LEU A 548 -10.12 83.08 39.71
CA LEU A 548 -8.96 82.37 40.25
C LEU A 548 -7.79 82.60 39.24
N VAL A 549 -6.91 83.58 39.58
CA VAL A 549 -5.68 83.78 38.84
C VAL A 549 -4.67 82.67 39.22
N VAL A 550 -4.44 81.75 38.36
CA VAL A 550 -3.34 80.77 38.50
C VAL A 550 -2.03 81.56 38.28
N LYS A 551 -1.25 81.77 39.34
CA LYS A 551 0.15 82.23 39.16
C LYS A 551 0.90 81.10 38.45
N ALA A 552 1.33 81.37 37.24
CA ALA A 552 2.31 80.50 36.58
C ALA A 552 3.59 80.58 37.43
N ASN A 553 3.95 79.45 38.07
CA ASN A 553 5.30 79.32 38.61
C ASN A 553 6.24 79.15 37.42
N GLU A 554 7.12 80.13 37.23
CA GLU A 554 8.28 80.03 36.34
C GLU A 554 9.16 78.85 36.67
#